data_94d2ab3c42233c51a9f7e4e1dc0a20bb
#
_entry.id   94d2ab3c42233c51a9f7e4e1dc0a20bb
#
_cell.length_a   1.000
_cell.length_b   1.000
_cell.length_c   1.000
_cell.angle_alpha   90.00
_cell.angle_beta   90.00
_cell.angle_gamma   90.00
#
_symmetry.space_group_name_H-M   'P 1'
#
loop_
_entity.id
_entity.type
_entity.pdbx_description
1 polymer ?
#
loop_
_entity_poly.entity_id
_entity_poly.type
_entity_poly.pdbx_seq_one_letter_code
_entity_poly.pdbx_strand_id
1 'polypeptide(L)'
;MSLLTAARRVARLLAQTNHKIVFAESCTAGLVAASLSRIPGISAWHCGGMVTYRNETKAAWLGIDPKLLKRPGPVSEVVAQQMAEGVLIRTPEATIAASVTGHLGPHAPKQLDGMVYIVVSSYDDVRRASPDQTTSTMQLALPKDQGRAARQRLAAEAVLLLVAKHLE
;
A
#
# COMPACT_ATOMS: atom_id res chain seq x y z
N MET A 1 2.87 -17.79 2.11
CA MET A 1 1.53 -17.84 1.45
C MET A 1 1.69 -17.33 0.03
N SER A 2 0.92 -17.77 -0.96
CA SER A 2 1.07 -17.21 -2.31
C SER A 2 0.30 -15.90 -2.45
N LEU A 3 0.76 -15.02 -3.34
CA LEU A 3 0.11 -13.73 -3.63
C LEU A 3 -1.38 -13.91 -4.01
N LEU A 4 -1.72 -14.96 -4.78
CA LEU A 4 -3.11 -15.26 -5.15
C LEU A 4 -3.94 -15.72 -3.94
N THR A 5 -3.35 -16.48 -3.02
CA THR A 5 -4.03 -16.91 -1.79
C THR A 5 -4.32 -15.71 -0.88
N ALA A 6 -3.36 -14.78 -0.75
CA ALA A 6 -3.55 -13.54 -0.02
C ALA A 6 -4.67 -12.68 -0.66
N ALA A 7 -4.68 -12.56 -2.00
CA ALA A 7 -5.74 -11.84 -2.71
C ALA A 7 -7.14 -12.44 -2.48
N ARG A 8 -7.28 -13.77 -2.49
CA ARG A 8 -8.56 -14.45 -2.19
C ARG A 8 -9.03 -14.16 -0.77
N ARG A 9 -8.11 -14.16 0.22
CA ARG A 9 -8.43 -13.84 1.62
C ARG A 9 -8.95 -12.41 1.74
N VAL A 10 -8.25 -11.44 1.13
CA VAL A 10 -8.66 -10.03 1.12
C VAL A 10 -10.03 -9.86 0.47
N ALA A 11 -10.25 -10.45 -0.71
CA ALA A 11 -11.54 -10.34 -1.40
C ALA A 11 -12.71 -10.85 -0.54
N ARG A 12 -12.54 -11.98 0.15
CA ARG A 12 -13.54 -12.52 1.08
C ARG A 12 -13.79 -11.56 2.26
N LEU A 13 -12.75 -11.03 2.86
CA LEU A 13 -12.86 -10.12 4.02
C LEU A 13 -13.52 -8.79 3.61
N LEU A 14 -13.17 -8.21 2.47
CA LEU A 14 -13.82 -7.00 1.95
C LEU A 14 -15.34 -7.20 1.79
N ALA A 15 -15.76 -8.35 1.24
CA ALA A 15 -17.18 -8.68 1.10
C ALA A 15 -17.86 -8.89 2.46
N GLN A 16 -17.19 -9.52 3.43
CA GLN A 16 -17.73 -9.76 4.78
C GLN A 16 -17.87 -8.49 5.60
N THR A 17 -16.91 -7.57 5.47
CA THR A 17 -16.87 -6.31 6.23
C THR A 17 -17.51 -5.13 5.50
N ASN A 18 -17.96 -5.33 4.25
CA ASN A 18 -18.56 -4.31 3.39
C ASN A 18 -17.62 -3.10 3.15
N HIS A 19 -16.31 -3.34 3.06
CA HIS A 19 -15.31 -2.31 2.77
C HIS A 19 -14.95 -2.28 1.28
N LYS A 20 -14.78 -1.06 0.74
CA LYS A 20 -14.22 -0.84 -0.60
C LYS A 20 -12.78 -0.34 -0.46
N ILE A 21 -11.85 -0.95 -1.22
CA ILE A 21 -10.43 -0.69 -1.12
C ILE A 21 -9.86 0.03 -2.33
N VAL A 22 -8.93 0.95 -2.08
CA VAL A 22 -8.08 1.60 -3.09
C VAL A 22 -6.60 1.46 -2.72
N PHE A 23 -5.71 1.42 -3.70
CA PHE A 23 -4.27 1.27 -3.49
C PHE A 23 -3.46 2.48 -3.94
N ALA A 24 -2.37 2.79 -3.21
CA ALA A 24 -1.31 3.69 -3.64
C ALA A 24 0.00 2.90 -3.70
N GLU A 25 0.46 2.60 -4.91
CA GLU A 25 1.62 1.74 -5.13
C GLU A 25 2.82 2.52 -5.67
N SER A 26 4.00 2.26 -5.12
CA SER A 26 5.26 2.73 -5.64
C SER A 26 6.11 1.55 -6.14
N CYS A 27 6.87 0.91 -5.28
CA CYS A 27 7.81 -0.15 -5.67
C CYS A 27 7.15 -1.41 -6.26
N THR A 28 5.88 -1.67 -5.97
CA THR A 28 5.10 -2.78 -6.53
C THR A 28 4.52 -2.50 -7.91
N ALA A 29 4.47 -1.23 -8.32
CA ALA A 29 4.12 -0.78 -9.68
C ALA A 29 2.78 -1.35 -10.21
N GLY A 30 1.76 -1.45 -9.37
CA GLY A 30 0.42 -1.92 -9.73
C GLY A 30 0.20 -3.42 -9.49
N LEU A 31 1.20 -4.16 -8.99
CA LEU A 31 1.09 -5.61 -8.78
C LEU A 31 0.06 -5.98 -7.70
N VAL A 32 -0.13 -5.14 -6.67
CA VAL A 32 -1.14 -5.38 -5.62
C VAL A 32 -2.55 -5.32 -6.22
N ALA A 33 -2.88 -4.21 -6.89
CA ALA A 33 -4.16 -4.00 -7.55
C ALA A 33 -4.42 -5.08 -8.62
N ALA A 34 -3.42 -5.36 -9.47
CA ALA A 34 -3.50 -6.40 -10.49
C ALA A 34 -3.73 -7.80 -9.90
N SER A 35 -3.14 -8.11 -8.74
CA SER A 35 -3.34 -9.41 -8.08
C SER A 35 -4.74 -9.55 -7.50
N LEU A 36 -5.27 -8.50 -6.91
CA LEU A 36 -6.63 -8.50 -6.38
C LEU A 36 -7.66 -8.56 -7.51
N SER A 37 -7.44 -7.86 -8.63
CA SER A 37 -8.36 -7.84 -9.78
C SER A 37 -8.57 -9.21 -10.45
N ARG A 38 -7.70 -10.19 -10.17
CA ARG A 38 -7.82 -11.56 -10.67
C ARG A 38 -8.93 -12.37 -9.98
N ILE A 39 -9.52 -11.84 -8.90
CA ILE A 39 -10.56 -12.56 -8.15
C ILE A 39 -11.93 -12.23 -8.76
N PRO A 40 -12.70 -13.22 -9.24
CA PRO A 40 -14.03 -12.98 -9.78
C PRO A 40 -14.95 -12.26 -8.78
N GLY A 41 -15.69 -11.27 -9.25
CA GLY A 41 -16.63 -10.48 -8.42
C GLY A 41 -15.99 -9.37 -7.60
N ILE A 42 -14.66 -9.18 -7.68
CA ILE A 42 -13.94 -8.18 -6.88
C ILE A 42 -14.29 -6.73 -7.25
N SER A 43 -14.87 -6.48 -8.42
CA SER A 43 -15.27 -5.13 -8.86
C SER A 43 -16.28 -4.45 -7.93
N ALA A 44 -16.99 -5.20 -7.10
CA ALA A 44 -17.87 -4.65 -6.07
C ALA A 44 -17.07 -3.97 -4.93
N TRP A 45 -15.81 -4.34 -4.73
CA TRP A 45 -15.00 -3.97 -3.57
C TRP A 45 -13.67 -3.28 -3.90
N HIS A 46 -13.17 -3.43 -5.13
CA HIS A 46 -11.90 -2.88 -5.56
C HIS A 46 -12.12 -1.62 -6.41
N CYS A 47 -11.83 -0.46 -5.85
CA CYS A 47 -11.99 0.84 -6.50
C CYS A 47 -10.89 1.14 -7.52
N GLY A 48 -9.75 0.48 -7.43
CA GLY A 48 -8.60 0.73 -8.29
C GLY A 48 -7.32 1.06 -7.52
N GLY A 49 -6.39 1.76 -8.18
CA GLY A 49 -5.15 2.16 -7.55
C GLY A 49 -4.38 3.20 -8.34
N MET A 50 -3.54 3.98 -7.66
CA MET A 50 -2.61 4.94 -8.24
C MET A 50 -1.19 4.41 -8.14
N VAL A 51 -0.51 4.27 -9.28
CA VAL A 51 0.92 3.92 -9.33
C VAL A 51 1.73 5.21 -9.35
N THR A 52 2.23 5.62 -8.19
CA THR A 52 3.02 6.83 -8.00
C THR A 52 4.49 6.48 -7.81
N TYR A 53 5.16 6.17 -8.92
CA TYR A 53 6.50 5.60 -8.91
C TYR A 53 7.59 6.64 -8.64
N ARG A 54 7.38 7.89 -9.07
CA ARG A 54 8.30 9.02 -8.90
C ARG A 54 7.85 9.94 -7.77
N ASN A 55 8.79 10.73 -7.23
CA ASN A 55 8.48 11.73 -6.20
C ASN A 55 7.51 12.79 -6.72
N GLU A 56 7.68 13.22 -7.97
CA GLU A 56 6.82 14.21 -8.62
C GLU A 56 5.37 13.70 -8.70
N THR A 57 5.16 12.43 -9.05
CA THR A 57 3.80 11.84 -9.09
C THR A 57 3.22 11.61 -7.70
N LYS A 58 4.06 11.27 -6.69
CA LYS A 58 3.62 11.23 -5.29
C LYS A 58 3.07 12.59 -4.85
N ALA A 59 3.80 13.66 -5.12
CA ALA A 59 3.37 15.00 -4.76
C ALA A 59 2.12 15.43 -5.57
N ALA A 60 2.16 15.32 -6.89
CA ALA A 60 1.11 15.82 -7.77
C ALA A 60 -0.21 15.04 -7.65
N TRP A 61 -0.15 13.71 -7.57
CA TRP A 61 -1.35 12.85 -7.60
C TRP A 61 -1.89 12.51 -6.22
N LEU A 62 -1.04 12.45 -5.20
CA LEU A 62 -1.46 12.10 -3.84
C LEU A 62 -1.41 13.28 -2.85
N GLY A 63 -0.81 14.41 -3.25
CA GLY A 63 -0.69 15.59 -2.39
C GLY A 63 0.35 15.45 -1.29
N ILE A 64 1.36 14.59 -1.48
CA ILE A 64 2.41 14.40 -0.49
C ILE A 64 3.29 15.66 -0.43
N ASP A 65 3.60 16.12 0.80
CA ASP A 65 4.47 17.27 1.01
C ASP A 65 5.86 17.01 0.39
N PRO A 66 6.31 17.83 -0.57
CA PRO A 66 7.64 17.71 -1.17
C PRO A 66 8.80 17.74 -0.16
N LYS A 67 8.61 18.36 1.01
CA LYS A 67 9.61 18.37 2.08
C LYS A 67 9.85 16.96 2.64
N LEU A 68 8.79 16.16 2.81
CA LEU A 68 8.89 14.78 3.29
C LEU A 68 9.56 13.87 2.26
N LEU A 69 9.36 14.14 0.97
CA LEU A 69 10.04 13.41 -0.11
C LEU A 69 11.54 13.69 -0.18
N LYS A 70 11.98 14.85 0.38
CA LYS A 70 13.41 15.18 0.56
C LYS A 70 13.96 14.61 1.85
N ARG A 71 13.23 14.74 2.95
CA ARG A 71 13.62 14.26 4.28
C ARG A 71 12.36 13.91 5.10
N PRO A 72 12.20 12.66 5.55
CA PRO A 72 13.16 11.54 5.53
C PRO A 72 13.37 10.88 4.17
N GLY A 73 12.58 11.21 3.14
CA GLY A 73 12.66 10.64 1.81
C GLY A 73 11.46 9.73 1.47
N PRO A 74 11.36 9.30 0.19
CA PRO A 74 10.17 8.59 -0.31
C PRO A 74 9.98 7.20 0.28
N VAL A 75 11.01 6.59 0.83
CA VAL A 75 10.96 5.28 1.50
C VAL A 75 10.98 5.50 3.01
N SER A 76 9.81 5.78 3.56
CA SER A 76 9.61 6.05 4.99
C SER A 76 8.15 5.81 5.37
N GLU A 77 7.91 5.59 6.66
CA GLU A 77 6.56 5.37 7.19
C GLU A 77 5.65 6.57 6.96
N VAL A 78 6.14 7.78 7.23
CA VAL A 78 5.35 9.01 7.05
C VAL A 78 4.92 9.22 5.58
N VAL A 79 5.78 8.89 4.62
CA VAL A 79 5.42 8.97 3.20
C VAL A 79 4.42 7.87 2.83
N ALA A 80 4.58 6.65 3.33
CA ALA A 80 3.61 5.58 3.14
C ALA A 80 2.23 5.98 3.72
N GLN A 81 2.20 6.58 4.90
CA GLN A 81 0.97 7.08 5.51
C GLN A 81 0.29 8.13 4.62
N GLN A 82 1.03 9.15 4.19
CA GLN A 82 0.48 10.17 3.28
C GLN A 82 0.03 9.60 1.93
N MET A 83 0.69 8.54 1.43
CA MET A 83 0.23 7.84 0.23
C MET A 83 -1.15 7.20 0.44
N ALA A 84 -1.37 6.49 1.55
CA ALA A 84 -2.65 5.87 1.88
C ALA A 84 -3.75 6.93 2.06
N GLU A 85 -3.50 7.96 2.84
CA GLU A 85 -4.43 9.08 3.06
C GLU A 85 -4.75 9.81 1.75
N GLY A 86 -3.72 10.12 0.97
CA GLY A 86 -3.87 10.85 -0.29
C GLY A 86 -4.72 10.11 -1.33
N VAL A 87 -4.57 8.80 -1.47
CA VAL A 87 -5.40 8.02 -2.40
C VAL A 87 -6.82 7.83 -1.86
N LEU A 88 -6.99 7.70 -0.54
CA LEU A 88 -8.30 7.56 0.10
C LEU A 88 -9.15 8.81 -0.08
N ILE A 89 -8.57 10.00 0.15
CA ILE A 89 -9.24 11.28 -0.05
C ILE A 89 -9.69 11.46 -1.51
N ARG A 90 -8.93 10.95 -2.47
CA ARG A 90 -9.21 11.07 -3.91
C ARG A 90 -10.14 10.00 -4.46
N THR A 91 -10.56 9.06 -3.61
CA THR A 91 -11.45 7.95 -3.98
C THR A 91 -12.66 7.95 -3.03
N PRO A 92 -13.66 8.84 -3.26
CA PRO A 92 -14.78 9.05 -2.29
C PRO A 92 -15.58 7.79 -1.97
N GLU A 93 -15.60 6.80 -2.86
CA GLU A 93 -16.31 5.52 -2.63
C GLU A 93 -15.49 4.50 -1.82
N ALA A 94 -14.18 4.70 -1.69
CA ALA A 94 -13.32 3.81 -0.89
C ALA A 94 -13.49 4.10 0.60
N THR A 95 -13.52 3.06 1.39
CA THR A 95 -13.58 3.14 2.87
C THR A 95 -12.27 2.75 3.51
N ILE A 96 -11.37 2.13 2.75
CA ILE A 96 -10.05 1.70 3.18
C ILE A 96 -9.04 1.91 2.05
N ALA A 97 -7.84 2.32 2.40
CA ALA A 97 -6.72 2.40 1.48
C ALA A 97 -5.51 1.63 2.00
N ALA A 98 -4.73 1.07 1.08
CA ALA A 98 -3.42 0.53 1.40
C ALA A 98 -2.35 1.16 0.50
N SER A 99 -1.21 1.48 1.09
CA SER A 99 -0.07 2.05 0.39
C SER A 99 1.19 1.20 0.57
N VAL A 100 2.11 1.33 -0.39
CA VAL A 100 3.42 0.68 -0.32
C VAL A 100 4.49 1.52 -1.00
N THR A 101 5.59 1.76 -0.29
CA THR A 101 6.79 2.39 -0.82
C THR A 101 8.02 1.63 -0.35
N GLY A 102 9.08 1.55 -1.16
CA GLY A 102 10.25 0.78 -0.80
C GLY A 102 11.37 0.78 -1.84
N HIS A 103 12.51 0.28 -1.44
CA HIS A 103 13.65 0.01 -2.31
C HIS A 103 13.81 -1.50 -2.53
N LEU A 104 13.60 -1.94 -3.77
CA LEU A 104 13.71 -3.36 -4.13
C LEU A 104 15.09 -3.74 -4.68
N GLY A 105 16.04 -2.79 -4.70
CA GLY A 105 17.36 -2.99 -5.30
C GLY A 105 17.31 -3.20 -6.84
N PRO A 106 18.45 -3.49 -7.47
CA PRO A 106 19.80 -3.21 -6.98
C PRO A 106 20.06 -1.69 -6.89
N HIS A 107 21.22 -1.30 -6.35
CA HIS A 107 21.64 0.11 -6.25
C HIS A 107 20.84 0.97 -5.26
N ALA A 108 20.15 0.36 -4.31
CA ALA A 108 19.55 1.09 -3.19
C ALA A 108 20.65 1.54 -2.19
N PRO A 109 20.42 2.64 -1.45
CA PRO A 109 21.27 2.95 -0.29
C PRO A 109 21.32 1.75 0.66
N LYS A 110 22.51 1.44 1.22
CA LYS A 110 22.71 0.20 2.01
C LYS A 110 21.68 -0.01 3.12
N GLN A 111 21.29 1.08 3.80
CA GLN A 111 20.32 1.05 4.90
C GLN A 111 18.89 0.81 4.42
N LEU A 112 18.60 1.08 3.13
CA LEU A 112 17.27 0.99 2.54
C LEU A 112 17.11 -0.18 1.56
N ASP A 113 18.17 -0.95 1.30
CA ASP A 113 18.09 -2.09 0.39
C ASP A 113 17.13 -3.17 0.91
N GLY A 114 16.05 -3.39 0.19
CA GLY A 114 14.98 -4.29 0.57
C GLY A 114 14.00 -3.72 1.59
N MET A 115 14.17 -2.47 2.05
CA MET A 115 13.23 -1.86 2.98
C MET A 115 11.95 -1.45 2.29
N VAL A 116 10.81 -1.84 2.90
CA VAL A 116 9.46 -1.52 2.43
C VAL A 116 8.62 -1.04 3.60
N TYR A 117 7.89 0.04 3.39
CA TYR A 117 6.89 0.56 4.31
C TYR A 117 5.50 0.39 3.70
N ILE A 118 4.59 -0.16 4.50
CA ILE A 118 3.20 -0.46 4.12
C ILE A 118 2.29 0.17 5.17
N VAL A 119 1.25 0.85 4.72
CA VAL A 119 0.24 1.44 5.60
C VAL A 119 -1.14 1.07 5.08
N VAL A 120 -2.04 0.71 6.00
CA VAL A 120 -3.47 0.55 5.73
C VAL A 120 -4.21 1.56 6.59
N SER A 121 -5.05 2.38 5.97
CA SER A 121 -5.83 3.43 6.64
C SER A 121 -7.31 3.29 6.30
N SER A 122 -8.19 3.43 7.28
CA SER A 122 -9.64 3.47 7.05
C SER A 122 -10.15 4.90 6.94
N TYR A 123 -11.34 5.03 6.35
CA TYR A 123 -11.98 6.33 6.12
C TYR A 123 -12.27 7.11 7.41
N ASP A 124 -12.67 6.41 8.49
CA ASP A 124 -12.93 7.03 9.78
C ASP A 124 -11.66 7.63 10.39
N ASP A 125 -10.51 6.99 10.16
CA ASP A 125 -9.20 7.45 10.64
C ASP A 125 -8.78 8.77 9.97
N VAL A 126 -9.03 8.91 8.68
CA VAL A 126 -8.61 10.09 7.89
C VAL A 126 -9.50 11.32 8.18
N ARG A 127 -10.79 11.12 8.43
CA ARG A 127 -11.75 12.22 8.64
C ARG A 127 -11.87 12.70 10.06
N ARG A 128 -11.61 11.85 11.05
CA ARG A 128 -11.79 12.19 12.45
C ARG A 128 -10.50 12.63 13.06
N ALA A 129 -9.48 13.05 12.68
CA ALA A 129 -8.32 13.59 13.42
C ALA A 129 -8.28 13.08 14.88
N SER A 130 -8.67 11.82 15.08
CA SER A 130 -8.78 11.21 16.40
C SER A 130 -7.46 10.55 16.77
N PRO A 131 -6.98 10.70 18.02
CA PRO A 131 -5.77 10.01 18.49
C PRO A 131 -5.90 8.48 18.55
N ASP A 132 -7.09 7.91 18.45
CA ASP A 132 -7.36 6.46 18.42
C ASP A 132 -7.40 5.90 16.98
N GLN A 133 -6.42 6.28 16.17
CA GLN A 133 -6.31 5.82 14.78
C GLN A 133 -6.05 4.32 14.71
N THR A 134 -6.93 3.58 14.04
CA THR A 134 -6.74 2.17 13.68
C THR A 134 -5.91 1.99 12.41
N THR A 135 -4.90 2.83 12.22
CA THR A 135 -3.96 2.68 11.11
C THR A 135 -3.02 1.51 11.37
N SER A 136 -3.01 0.55 10.46
CA SER A 136 -2.05 -0.57 10.51
C SER A 136 -0.81 -0.22 9.71
N THR A 137 0.36 -0.27 10.34
CA THR A 137 1.65 -0.03 9.68
C THR A 137 2.54 -1.26 9.71
N MET A 138 3.37 -1.43 8.70
CA MET A 138 4.38 -2.47 8.62
C MET A 138 5.64 -1.94 7.97
N GLN A 139 6.77 -2.13 8.66
CA GLN A 139 8.10 -2.01 8.09
C GLN A 139 8.63 -3.42 7.83
N LEU A 140 9.07 -3.68 6.62
CA LEU A 140 9.53 -5.00 6.19
C LEU A 140 10.90 -4.91 5.53
N ALA A 141 11.83 -5.76 5.96
CA ALA A 141 13.11 -5.99 5.31
C ALA A 141 13.00 -7.23 4.41
N LEU A 142 13.04 -7.05 3.10
CA LEU A 142 12.99 -8.14 2.13
C LEU A 142 14.34 -8.88 2.03
N PRO A 143 14.34 -10.19 1.72
CA PRO A 143 15.56 -10.99 1.60
C PRO A 143 16.55 -10.38 0.60
N LYS A 144 17.83 -10.28 0.99
CA LYS A 144 18.87 -9.66 0.16
C LYS A 144 19.36 -10.57 -0.96
N ASP A 145 19.21 -11.87 -0.81
CA ASP A 145 19.58 -12.91 -1.76
C ASP A 145 18.58 -13.11 -2.90
N GLN A 146 17.44 -12.40 -2.86
CA GLN A 146 16.41 -12.48 -3.88
C GLN A 146 16.48 -11.32 -4.88
N GLY A 147 16.22 -11.64 -6.16
CA GLY A 147 16.15 -10.66 -7.22
C GLY A 147 14.94 -9.72 -7.10
N ARG A 148 15.01 -8.58 -7.80
CA ARG A 148 14.00 -7.51 -7.74
C ARG A 148 12.57 -7.99 -7.97
N ALA A 149 12.32 -8.86 -8.96
CA ALA A 149 10.99 -9.36 -9.26
C ALA A 149 10.41 -10.22 -8.12
N ALA A 150 11.26 -11.01 -7.44
CA ALA A 150 10.85 -11.79 -6.28
C ALA A 150 10.52 -10.87 -5.09
N ARG A 151 11.38 -9.88 -4.82
CA ARG A 151 11.13 -8.85 -3.79
C ARG A 151 9.84 -8.06 -4.05
N GLN A 152 9.54 -7.73 -5.32
CA GLN A 152 8.31 -7.07 -5.71
C GLN A 152 7.07 -7.92 -5.36
N ARG A 153 7.12 -9.22 -5.64
CA ARG A 153 6.04 -10.16 -5.27
C ARG A 153 5.87 -10.28 -3.77
N LEU A 154 6.96 -10.37 -3.02
CA LEU A 154 6.91 -10.41 -1.56
C LEU A 154 6.34 -9.12 -0.95
N ALA A 155 6.71 -7.96 -1.48
CA ALA A 155 6.14 -6.69 -1.06
C ALA A 155 4.63 -6.64 -1.34
N ALA A 156 4.18 -7.03 -2.52
CA ALA A 156 2.77 -7.07 -2.87
C ALA A 156 1.98 -8.07 -1.99
N GLU A 157 2.55 -9.25 -1.71
CA GLU A 157 1.95 -10.21 -0.78
C GLU A 157 1.82 -9.63 0.63
N ALA A 158 2.85 -8.95 1.13
CA ALA A 158 2.84 -8.33 2.45
C ALA A 158 1.75 -7.25 2.57
N VAL A 159 1.51 -6.45 1.51
CA VAL A 159 0.40 -5.49 1.48
C VAL A 159 -0.94 -6.22 1.69
N LEU A 160 -1.21 -7.26 0.91
CA LEU A 160 -2.48 -7.99 1.01
C LEU A 160 -2.64 -8.68 2.37
N LEU A 161 -1.54 -9.18 2.96
CA LEU A 161 -1.58 -9.76 4.30
C LEU A 161 -1.87 -8.72 5.38
N LEU A 162 -1.30 -7.52 5.28
CA LEU A 162 -1.60 -6.44 6.22
C LEU A 162 -3.05 -5.96 6.09
N VAL A 163 -3.56 -5.84 4.85
CA VAL A 163 -4.98 -5.54 4.61
C VAL A 163 -5.88 -6.60 5.24
N ALA A 164 -5.58 -7.90 5.05
CA ALA A 164 -6.36 -8.96 5.66
C ALA A 164 -6.38 -8.87 7.20
N LYS A 165 -5.21 -8.61 7.80
CA LYS A 165 -5.09 -8.43 9.27
C LYS A 165 -5.86 -7.20 9.77
N HIS A 166 -5.89 -6.13 9.00
CA HIS A 166 -6.62 -4.90 9.35
C HIS A 166 -8.14 -5.10 9.33
N LEU A 167 -8.64 -5.99 8.45
CA LEU A 167 -10.06 -6.30 8.31
C LEU A 167 -10.57 -7.39 9.27
N GLU A 168 -9.71 -8.09 9.98
CA GLU A 168 -10.01 -9.13 11.00
C GLU A 168 -10.19 -8.54 12.38
#